data_88024aa1ebb13ae7b82c18b6ca0288e9
#
_entry.id   88024aa1ebb13ae7b82c18b6ca0288e9
#
_cell.length_a   1.000
_cell.length_b   1.000
_cell.length_c   1.000
_cell.angle_alpha   90.00
_cell.angle_beta   90.00
_cell.angle_gamma   90.00
#
_symmetry.space_group_name_H-M   'P 1'
#
loop_
_entity.id
_entity.type
_entity.pdbx_description
1 polymer ?
#
loop_
_entity_poly.entity_id
_entity_poly.type
_entity_poly.pdbx_seq_one_letter_code
_entity_poly.pdbx_strand_id
1 'polypeptide(L)'
;QPLLAHGYCYYPCFEEPPFRDRRFLAFLEGCTAQIFESPDDFPDRAAHPPVFHLHLLVQGSPFWKRHLAFRDYLRRHPVPRAAYYRMKVKLAKGVWESHNDYAKAKTTFIRRVERLAELEG
;
A
#
# COMPACT_ATOMS: atom_id res chain seq x y z
N GLN A 1 -4.26 -3.21 -21.58
CA GLN A 1 -3.28 -2.53 -20.73
C GLN A 1 -1.92 -3.24 -20.79
N PRO A 2 -0.79 -2.51 -20.97
CA PRO A 2 0.53 -3.12 -21.06
C PRO A 2 0.93 -3.94 -19.83
N LEU A 3 0.52 -3.51 -18.62
CA LEU A 3 0.85 -4.21 -17.37
C LEU A 3 0.14 -5.57 -17.26
N LEU A 4 -1.08 -5.69 -17.78
CA LEU A 4 -1.77 -6.98 -17.84
C LEU A 4 -1.00 -7.95 -18.77
N ALA A 5 -0.43 -7.46 -19.86
CA ALA A 5 0.40 -8.27 -20.76
C ALA A 5 1.68 -8.78 -20.08
N HIS A 6 2.13 -8.12 -18.99
CA HIS A 6 3.29 -8.52 -18.19
C HIS A 6 2.92 -9.30 -16.93
N GLY A 7 1.69 -9.79 -16.81
CA GLY A 7 1.27 -10.66 -15.72
C GLY A 7 0.71 -9.95 -14.48
N TYR A 8 0.55 -8.64 -14.51
CA TYR A 8 -0.05 -7.90 -13.39
C TYR A 8 -1.56 -8.04 -13.38
N CYS A 9 -2.12 -8.21 -12.19
CA CYS A 9 -3.56 -8.16 -11.96
C CYS A 9 -3.97 -6.73 -11.60
N TYR A 10 -5.13 -6.31 -12.10
CA TYR A 10 -5.64 -4.96 -11.89
C TYR A 10 -6.87 -4.99 -10.97
N TYR A 11 -6.96 -4.04 -10.04
CA TYR A 11 -7.97 -3.98 -8.99
C TYR A 11 -8.79 -2.70 -9.09
N PRO A 12 -9.67 -2.53 -10.09
CA PRO A 12 -10.51 -1.33 -10.19
C PRO A 12 -11.45 -1.13 -9.00
N CYS A 13 -11.79 -2.19 -8.27
CA CYS A 13 -12.61 -2.11 -7.07
C CYS A 13 -11.97 -1.28 -5.94
N PHE A 14 -10.66 -1.01 -6.01
CA PHE A 14 -9.98 -0.15 -5.06
C PHE A 14 -9.93 1.33 -5.48
N GLU A 15 -10.60 1.70 -6.58
CA GLU A 15 -10.60 3.07 -7.10
C GLU A 15 -11.78 3.90 -6.62
N GLU A 16 -12.65 3.34 -5.80
CA GLU A 16 -13.76 4.07 -5.18
C GLU A 16 -13.24 5.20 -4.27
N PRO A 17 -14.03 6.28 -4.10
CA PRO A 17 -13.62 7.36 -3.21
C PRO A 17 -13.19 6.85 -1.83
N PRO A 18 -12.12 7.39 -1.21
CA PRO A 18 -11.35 8.57 -1.63
C PRO A 18 -10.16 8.29 -2.56
N PHE A 19 -10.08 7.11 -3.17
CA PHE A 19 -8.89 6.62 -3.89
C PHE A 19 -8.98 6.76 -5.41
N ARG A 20 -9.79 7.70 -5.92
CA ARG A 20 -9.99 7.91 -7.37
C ARG A 20 -8.71 8.26 -8.13
N ASP A 21 -7.74 8.88 -7.46
CA ASP A 21 -6.48 9.30 -8.06
C ASP A 21 -5.43 8.20 -8.09
N ARG A 22 -5.83 6.98 -7.71
CA ARG A 22 -4.93 5.84 -7.58
C ARG A 22 -5.40 4.66 -8.41
N ARG A 23 -4.44 3.99 -9.06
CA ARG A 23 -4.63 2.66 -9.65
C ARG A 23 -3.80 1.66 -8.87
N PHE A 24 -4.38 0.53 -8.52
CA PHE A 24 -3.69 -0.52 -7.82
C PHE A 24 -3.58 -1.76 -8.69
N LEU A 25 -2.35 -2.26 -8.85
CA LEU A 25 -2.06 -3.52 -9.51
C LEU A 25 -1.17 -4.36 -8.60
N ALA A 26 -1.22 -5.68 -8.77
CA ALA A 26 -0.32 -6.59 -8.07
C ALA A 26 0.14 -7.69 -9.02
N PHE A 27 1.37 -8.13 -8.82
CA PHE A 27 1.87 -9.36 -9.43
C PHE A 27 1.70 -10.48 -8.40
N LEU A 28 0.85 -11.45 -8.73
CA LEU A 28 0.54 -12.59 -7.86
C LEU A 28 1.22 -13.84 -8.38
N GLU A 29 1.89 -14.55 -7.51
CA GLU A 29 2.60 -15.78 -7.88
C GLU A 29 1.62 -16.84 -8.39
N GLY A 30 1.91 -17.37 -9.59
CA GLY A 30 1.12 -18.43 -10.19
C GLY A 30 -0.29 -18.03 -10.64
N CYS A 31 -0.63 -16.74 -10.59
CA CYS A 31 -1.93 -16.25 -11.01
C CYS A 31 -1.84 -15.67 -12.43
N THR A 32 -2.82 -16.02 -13.25
CA THR A 32 -2.96 -15.42 -14.60
C THR A 32 -3.41 -13.97 -14.45
N ALA A 33 -2.83 -13.09 -15.25
CA ALA A 33 -3.20 -11.68 -15.28
C ALA A 33 -4.69 -11.50 -15.57
N GLN A 34 -5.38 -10.75 -14.73
CA GLN A 34 -6.82 -10.53 -14.83
C GLN A 34 -7.24 -9.25 -14.11
N ILE A 35 -8.49 -8.84 -14.34
CA ILE A 35 -9.09 -7.67 -13.71
C ILE A 35 -10.06 -8.15 -12.64
N PHE A 36 -9.90 -7.66 -11.41
CA PHE A 36 -10.79 -7.99 -10.29
C PHE A 36 -11.78 -6.84 -10.06
N GLU A 37 -12.95 -6.98 -10.62
CA GLU A 37 -14.04 -5.99 -10.50
C GLU A 37 -14.64 -5.94 -9.08
N SER A 38 -14.54 -7.03 -8.33
CA SER A 38 -15.10 -7.18 -6.99
C SER A 38 -14.13 -7.91 -6.08
N PRO A 39 -14.13 -7.62 -4.75
CA PRO A 39 -13.36 -8.41 -3.78
C PRO A 39 -13.69 -9.90 -3.79
N ASP A 40 -14.88 -10.27 -4.21
CA ASP A 40 -15.30 -11.68 -4.33
C ASP A 40 -14.51 -12.45 -5.38
N ASP A 41 -13.89 -11.73 -6.34
CA ASP A 41 -13.10 -12.32 -7.42
C ASP A 41 -11.63 -12.56 -7.03
N PHE A 42 -11.22 -12.11 -5.83
CA PHE A 42 -9.84 -12.23 -5.40
C PHE A 42 -9.43 -13.70 -5.22
N PRO A 43 -8.26 -14.10 -5.76
CA PRO A 43 -7.76 -15.45 -5.55
C PRO A 43 -7.36 -15.68 -4.10
N ASP A 44 -7.24 -16.96 -3.69
CA ASP A 44 -6.72 -17.31 -2.39
C ASP A 44 -5.29 -16.75 -2.23
N ARG A 45 -5.10 -15.89 -1.25
CA ARG A 45 -3.81 -15.24 -0.99
C ARG A 45 -2.72 -16.23 -0.60
N ALA A 46 -3.08 -17.34 0.03
CA ALA A 46 -2.12 -18.38 0.40
C ALA A 46 -1.62 -19.14 -0.84
N ALA A 47 -2.52 -19.40 -1.81
CA ALA A 47 -2.17 -20.07 -3.06
C ALA A 47 -1.45 -19.15 -4.05
N HIS A 48 -1.80 -17.86 -4.03
CA HIS A 48 -1.26 -16.84 -4.95
C HIS A 48 -0.76 -15.62 -4.18
N PRO A 49 0.36 -15.74 -3.43
CA PRO A 49 0.87 -14.61 -2.66
C PRO A 49 1.32 -13.47 -3.56
N PRO A 50 1.09 -12.21 -3.14
CA PRO A 50 1.57 -11.07 -3.90
C PRO A 50 3.10 -10.96 -3.82
N VAL A 51 3.73 -10.83 -4.98
CA VAL A 51 5.18 -10.62 -5.10
C VAL A 51 5.48 -9.12 -5.15
N PHE A 52 4.71 -8.39 -5.95
CA PHE A 52 4.84 -6.94 -6.09
C PHE A 52 3.49 -6.26 -5.99
N HIS A 53 3.47 -5.11 -5.30
CA HIS A 53 2.36 -4.16 -5.35
C HIS A 53 2.79 -2.95 -6.16
N LEU A 54 1.93 -2.50 -7.07
CA LEU A 54 2.18 -1.32 -7.89
C LEU A 54 1.05 -0.32 -7.72
N HIS A 55 1.41 0.88 -7.28
CA HIS A 55 0.48 1.99 -7.14
C HIS A 55 0.79 3.04 -8.20
N LEU A 56 -0.17 3.30 -9.08
CA LEU A 56 -0.09 4.40 -10.04
C LEU A 56 -0.89 5.57 -9.47
N LEU A 57 -0.25 6.72 -9.34
CA LEU A 57 -0.84 7.90 -8.75
C LEU A 57 -0.82 9.06 -9.74
N VAL A 58 -1.83 9.93 -9.64
CA VAL A 58 -1.80 11.19 -10.37
C VAL A 58 -0.74 12.09 -9.75
N GLN A 59 0.23 12.53 -10.55
CA GLN A 59 1.29 13.44 -10.10
C GLN A 59 0.68 14.73 -9.55
N GLY A 60 1.12 15.13 -8.35
CA GLY A 60 0.61 16.33 -7.69
C GLY A 60 -0.69 16.13 -6.92
N SER A 61 -1.31 14.94 -6.97
CA SER A 61 -2.49 14.65 -6.16
C SER A 61 -2.17 14.67 -4.66
N PRO A 62 -3.15 14.88 -3.77
CA PRO A 62 -2.93 14.83 -2.33
C PRO A 62 -2.31 13.53 -1.86
N PHE A 63 -2.74 12.40 -2.40
CA PHE A 63 -2.21 11.08 -2.09
C PHE A 63 -0.74 10.96 -2.47
N TRP A 64 -0.37 11.40 -3.68
CA TRP A 64 0.99 11.43 -4.17
C TRP A 64 1.89 12.30 -3.28
N LYS A 65 1.43 13.51 -2.93
CA LYS A 65 2.17 14.43 -2.05
C LYS A 65 2.43 13.83 -0.68
N ARG A 66 1.43 13.21 -0.07
CA ARG A 66 1.57 12.57 1.25
C ARG A 66 2.57 11.42 1.23
N HIS A 67 2.53 10.57 0.20
CA HIS A 67 3.45 9.45 0.07
C HIS A 67 4.91 9.91 -0.08
N LEU A 68 5.14 10.91 -0.91
CA LEU A 68 6.49 11.45 -1.10
C LEU A 68 7.00 12.16 0.16
N ALA A 69 6.15 12.94 0.83
CA ALA A 69 6.50 13.62 2.08
C ALA A 69 6.84 12.60 3.18
N PHE A 70 6.06 11.55 3.33
CA PHE A 70 6.32 10.46 4.27
C PHE A 70 7.66 9.80 4.01
N ARG A 71 7.91 9.40 2.76
CA ARG A 71 9.18 8.79 2.35
C ARG A 71 10.36 9.69 2.65
N ASP A 72 10.28 10.95 2.24
CA ASP A 72 11.39 11.90 2.38
C ASP A 72 11.67 12.25 3.83
N TYR A 73 10.61 12.36 4.65
CA TYR A 73 10.76 12.54 6.09
C TYR A 73 11.54 11.40 6.73
N LEU A 74 11.17 10.15 6.46
CA LEU A 74 11.86 8.99 7.00
C LEU A 74 13.31 8.89 6.50
N ARG A 75 13.59 9.33 5.28
CA ARG A 75 14.96 9.37 4.76
C ARG A 75 15.84 10.35 5.51
N ARG A 76 15.28 11.49 5.92
CA ARG A 76 16.00 12.51 6.67
C ARG A 76 16.11 12.23 8.17
N HIS A 77 15.20 11.43 8.73
CA HIS A 77 15.11 11.23 10.18
C HIS A 77 15.35 9.76 10.56
N PRO A 78 16.56 9.41 11.03
CA PRO A 78 16.90 8.01 11.36
C PRO A 78 16.05 7.40 12.48
N VAL A 79 15.66 8.18 13.48
CA VAL A 79 14.90 7.66 14.63
C VAL A 79 13.49 7.20 14.22
N PRO A 80 12.64 8.03 13.59
CA PRO A 80 11.34 7.55 13.11
C PRO A 80 11.47 6.49 12.01
N ARG A 81 12.52 6.52 11.20
CA ARG A 81 12.79 5.48 10.21
C ARG A 81 13.00 4.12 10.88
N ALA A 82 13.81 4.07 11.92
CA ALA A 82 14.07 2.85 12.68
C ALA A 82 12.80 2.37 13.40
N ALA A 83 12.01 3.29 13.95
CA ALA A 83 10.74 2.98 14.59
C ALA A 83 9.74 2.38 13.59
N TYR A 84 9.69 2.92 12.38
CA TYR A 84 8.84 2.39 11.30
C TYR A 84 9.24 0.96 10.92
N TYR A 85 10.53 0.71 10.77
CA TYR A 85 11.05 -0.62 10.47
C TYR A 85 10.68 -1.62 11.57
N ARG A 86 10.92 -1.27 12.85
CA ARG A 86 10.59 -2.15 13.97
C ARG A 86 9.09 -2.43 14.05
N MET A 87 8.27 -1.44 13.81
CA MET A 87 6.83 -1.60 13.77
C MET A 87 6.42 -2.59 12.67
N LYS A 88 6.96 -2.44 11.47
CA LYS A 88 6.65 -3.35 10.33
C LYS A 88 7.08 -4.78 10.63
N VAL A 89 8.25 -4.98 11.21
CA VAL A 89 8.73 -6.32 11.60
C VAL A 89 7.82 -6.94 12.64
N LYS A 90 7.44 -6.18 13.67
CA LYS A 90 6.52 -6.62 14.71
C LYS A 90 5.15 -7.00 14.14
N LEU A 91 4.61 -6.14 13.29
CA LEU A 91 3.31 -6.38 12.64
C LEU A 91 3.34 -7.60 11.74
N ALA A 92 4.44 -7.82 11.02
CA ALA A 92 4.59 -8.98 10.13
C ALA A 92 4.67 -10.31 10.89
N LYS A 93 5.18 -10.29 12.13
CA LYS A 93 5.30 -11.48 13.00
C LYS A 93 4.08 -11.71 13.88
N GLY A 94 3.21 -10.71 14.03
CA GLY A 94 2.05 -10.79 14.90
C GLY A 94 0.94 -11.65 14.30
N VAL A 95 0.22 -12.35 15.17
CA VAL A 95 -1.04 -12.96 14.81
C VAL A 95 -2.13 -11.90 15.04
N TRP A 96 -2.76 -11.46 13.96
CA TRP A 96 -3.79 -10.43 14.02
C TRP A 96 -5.16 -11.10 13.94
N GLU A 97 -6.04 -10.75 14.87
CA GLU A 97 -7.42 -11.24 14.87
C GLU A 97 -8.18 -10.79 13.62
N SER A 98 -7.82 -9.62 13.09
CA SER A 98 -8.37 -9.14 11.83
C SER A 98 -7.34 -8.36 11.03
N HIS A 99 -7.54 -8.31 9.70
CA HIS A 99 -6.76 -7.45 8.81
C HIS A 99 -6.90 -5.97 9.19
N ASN A 100 -8.06 -5.59 9.75
CA ASN A 100 -8.33 -4.22 10.20
C ASN A 100 -7.42 -3.77 11.35
N ASP A 101 -7.10 -4.67 12.29
CA ASP A 101 -6.23 -4.32 13.43
C ASP A 101 -4.80 -4.02 12.97
N TYR A 102 -4.28 -4.80 12.04
CA TYR A 102 -2.99 -4.53 11.39
C TYR A 102 -3.00 -3.18 10.69
N ALA A 103 -4.00 -2.95 9.84
CA ALA A 103 -4.15 -1.71 9.09
C ALA A 103 -4.28 -0.49 10.01
N LYS A 104 -5.01 -0.61 11.12
CA LYS A 104 -5.20 0.45 12.12
C LYS A 104 -3.88 0.85 12.79
N ALA A 105 -3.11 -0.12 13.27
CA ALA A 105 -1.82 0.14 13.91
C ALA A 105 -0.85 0.83 12.96
N LYS A 106 -0.77 0.36 11.73
CA LYS A 106 0.06 0.92 10.68
C LYS A 106 -0.37 2.34 10.30
N THR A 107 -1.67 2.56 10.14
CA THR A 107 -2.24 3.86 9.76
C THR A 107 -1.96 4.92 10.81
N THR A 108 -2.10 4.59 12.10
CA THR A 108 -1.82 5.54 13.19
C THR A 108 -0.39 6.06 13.13
N PHE A 109 0.57 5.18 12.91
CA PHE A 109 1.97 5.57 12.77
C PHE A 109 2.20 6.44 11.54
N ILE A 110 1.66 6.04 10.40
CA ILE A 110 1.80 6.77 9.13
C ILE A 110 1.23 8.19 9.26
N ARG A 111 0.04 8.34 9.83
CA ARG A 111 -0.60 9.65 10.04
C ARG A 111 0.23 10.56 10.94
N ARG A 112 0.85 10.00 11.98
CA ARG A 112 1.75 10.76 12.85
C ARG A 112 2.96 11.29 12.08
N VAL A 113 3.61 10.45 11.29
CA VAL A 113 4.77 10.86 10.48
C VAL A 113 4.38 11.88 9.41
N GLU A 114 3.24 11.69 8.74
CA GLU A 114 2.72 12.66 7.76
C GLU A 114 2.54 14.04 8.39
N ARG A 115 1.98 14.10 9.60
CA ARG A 115 1.80 15.35 10.32
C ARG A 115 3.13 16.02 10.66
N LEU A 116 4.13 15.24 11.10
CA LEU A 116 5.46 15.77 11.38
C LEU A 116 6.13 16.29 10.10
N ALA A 117 5.95 15.62 8.98
CA ALA A 117 6.46 16.05 7.69
C ALA A 117 5.83 17.38 7.23
N GLU A 118 4.52 17.55 7.45
CA GLU A 118 3.81 18.81 7.17
C GLU A 118 4.37 19.97 7.99
N LEU A 119 4.69 19.73 9.26
CA LEU A 119 5.25 20.75 10.15
C LEU A 119 6.68 21.18 9.75
N GLU A 120 7.45 20.32 9.13
CA GLU A 120 8.78 20.66 8.61
C GLU A 120 8.74 21.47 7.32
N GLY A 121 7.72 21.30 6.58
CA GLY A 121 7.70 21.87 5.33
C GLY A 121 7.06 22.26 4.42
#